data_7d436c1b02bed9718073eefb9cb18ea9
#
_entry.id   7d436c1b02bed9718073eefb9cb18ea9
#
_cell.length_a   1.000
_cell.length_b   1.000
_cell.length_c   1.000
_cell.angle_alpha   90.00
_cell.angle_beta   90.00
_cell.angle_gamma   90.00
#
_symmetry.space_group_name_H-M   'P 1'
#
loop_
_entity.id
_entity.type
_entity.pdbx_description
1 polymer ?
#
loop_
_entity_poly.entity_id
_entity_poly.type
_entity_poly.pdbx_seq_one_letter_code
_entity_poly.pdbx_strand_id
1 'polypeptide(L)' 'MSPTIFRFHGYRFFFFSREEKRIHVHVYCADGEAKIWLILKVSLANNYGLSKKQITELLKIVEERKDDITKAWQEHLGS' A
#
# COMPACT_ATOMS: atom_id res chain seq x y z
N MET A 1 -5.33 5.45 -14.82
CA MET A 1 -4.76 4.11 -14.56
C MET A 1 -3.84 4.15 -13.35
N SER A 2 -3.97 3.18 -12.47
CA SER A 2 -3.18 3.13 -11.25
C SER A 2 -1.93 2.29 -11.46
N PRO A 3 -0.73 2.88 -11.31
CA PRO A 3 0.50 2.11 -11.49
C PRO A 3 0.66 1.08 -10.38
N THR A 4 0.98 -0.14 -10.76
CA THR A 4 1.28 -1.20 -9.80
C THR A 4 2.73 -1.06 -9.37
N ILE A 5 2.97 -1.01 -8.05
CA ILE A 5 4.33 -0.95 -7.52
C ILE A 5 4.95 -2.34 -7.57
N PHE A 6 4.26 -3.32 -6.97
CA PHE A 6 4.68 -4.72 -7.03
C PHE A 6 3.50 -5.61 -6.64
N ARG A 7 3.68 -6.93 -6.85
CA ARG A 7 2.71 -7.95 -6.43
C ARG A 7 3.45 -8.93 -5.52
N PHE A 8 2.76 -9.38 -4.49
CA PHE A 8 3.36 -10.30 -3.53
C PHE A 8 2.26 -11.10 -2.83
N HIS A 9 2.37 -12.42 -2.83
CA HIS A 9 1.41 -13.33 -2.17
C HIS A 9 -0.05 -13.08 -2.56
N GLY A 10 -0.29 -12.78 -3.83
CA GLY A 10 -1.65 -12.53 -4.31
C GLY A 10 -2.17 -11.12 -4.05
N TYR A 11 -1.38 -10.28 -3.41
CA TYR A 11 -1.72 -8.89 -3.18
C TYR A 11 -1.08 -7.99 -4.24
N ARG A 12 -1.85 -7.03 -4.71
CA ARG A 12 -1.36 -6.00 -5.63
C ARG A 12 -1.20 -4.71 -4.85
N PHE A 13 0.02 -4.16 -4.86
CA PHE A 13 0.33 -2.89 -4.18
C PHE A 13 0.42 -1.79 -5.22
N PHE A 14 -0.32 -0.71 -5.03
CA PHE A 14 -0.42 0.33 -6.04
C PHE A 14 -0.75 1.69 -5.44
N PHE A 15 -0.59 2.74 -6.26
CA PHE A 15 -1.01 4.10 -5.92
C PHE A 15 -2.15 4.49 -6.87
N PHE A 16 -3.11 5.26 -6.38
CA PHE A 16 -4.02 5.98 -7.27
C PHE A 16 -3.29 7.23 -7.72
N SER A 17 -3.59 7.72 -8.90
CA SER A 17 -3.08 9.00 -9.33
C SER A 17 -3.89 10.09 -8.64
N ARG A 18 -3.27 11.17 -8.21
CA ARG A 18 -3.92 12.32 -7.59
C ARG A 18 -4.64 12.01 -6.29
N GLU A 19 -3.89 11.41 -5.39
CA GLU A 19 -4.37 11.21 -4.04
C GLU A 19 -3.86 12.31 -3.12
N GLU A 20 -4.20 12.21 -1.84
CA GLU A 20 -3.69 13.11 -0.83
C GLU A 20 -2.17 13.02 -0.72
N LYS A 21 -1.56 14.09 -0.22
CA LYS A 21 -0.10 14.19 -0.14
C LYS A 21 0.55 13.26 0.88
N ARG A 22 -0.22 12.80 1.85
CA ARG A 22 0.31 11.89 2.86
C ARG A 22 0.64 10.55 2.23
N ILE A 23 1.89 10.12 2.39
CA ILE A 23 2.37 8.91 1.73
C ILE A 23 1.59 7.67 2.20
N HIS A 24 1.09 6.91 1.24
CA HIS A 24 0.29 5.71 1.52
C HIS A 24 0.35 4.76 0.33
N VAL A 25 -0.09 3.53 0.57
CA VAL A 25 -0.17 2.52 -0.48
C VAL A 25 -1.53 1.84 -0.41
N HIS A 26 -2.08 1.51 -1.58
CA HIS A 26 -3.31 0.73 -1.68
C HIS A 26 -2.95 -0.72 -1.97
N VAL A 27 -3.72 -1.63 -1.39
CA VAL A 27 -3.52 -3.06 -1.57
C VAL A 27 -4.84 -3.68 -2.00
N TYR A 28 -4.79 -4.52 -3.03
CA TYR A 28 -5.97 -5.21 -3.53
C TYR A 28 -5.71 -6.69 -3.69
N CYS A 29 -6.69 -7.51 -3.33
CA CYS A 29 -6.67 -8.94 -3.59
C CYS A 29 -8.11 -9.44 -3.77
N ALA A 30 -8.25 -10.75 -4.01
CA ALA A 30 -9.57 -11.34 -4.24
C ALA A 30 -10.55 -11.14 -3.08
N ASP A 31 -10.05 -11.07 -1.85
CA ASP A 31 -10.87 -10.97 -0.65
C ASP A 31 -11.27 -9.54 -0.28
N GLY A 32 -10.55 -8.55 -0.79
CA GLY A 32 -10.86 -7.17 -0.45
C GLY A 32 -9.70 -6.23 -0.72
N GLU A 33 -9.71 -5.10 -0.02
CA GLU A 33 -8.68 -4.10 -0.22
C GLU A 33 -8.38 -3.33 1.06
N ALA A 34 -7.22 -2.66 1.09
CA ALA A 34 -6.80 -1.88 2.23
C ALA A 34 -6.00 -0.66 1.79
N LYS A 35 -5.92 0.32 2.67
CA LYS A 35 -5.08 1.50 2.49
C LYS A 35 -4.19 1.58 3.73
N ILE A 36 -2.89 1.76 3.51
CA ILE A 36 -1.90 1.73 4.57
C ILE A 36 -1.02 2.99 4.52
N TRP A 37 -0.92 3.68 5.66
CA TRP A 37 -0.05 4.85 5.78
C TRP A 37 1.40 4.42 5.98
N LEU A 38 2.34 5.19 5.42
CA LEU A 38 3.77 4.94 5.61
C LEU A 38 4.49 6.04 6.38
N ILE A 39 3.82 7.18 6.61
CA ILE A 39 4.45 8.30 7.29
C ILE A 39 4.45 8.08 8.80
N LEU A 40 5.55 8.42 9.46
CA LEU A 40 5.84 8.22 10.87
C LEU A 40 5.94 6.75 11.22
N LYS A 41 4.89 6.01 11.01
CA LYS A 41 4.95 4.55 11.16
C LYS A 41 3.92 3.92 10.23
N VAL A 42 4.19 2.69 9.83
CA VAL A 42 3.27 1.92 8.99
C VAL A 42 2.02 1.62 9.81
N SER A 43 0.86 2.04 9.31
CA SER A 43 -0.40 1.84 10.01
C SER A 43 -1.55 1.72 9.03
N LEU A 44 -2.58 0.98 9.44
CA LEU A 44 -3.76 0.77 8.62
C LEU A 44 -4.63 2.02 8.58
N ALA A 45 -4.99 2.46 7.37
CA ALA A 45 -5.92 3.58 7.20
C ALA A 45 -7.35 3.08 6.99
N ASN A 46 -7.53 2.11 6.09
CA ASN A 46 -8.83 1.54 5.77
C ASN A 46 -8.70 0.06 5.45
N ASN A 47 -9.76 -0.70 5.72
CA ASN A 47 -9.83 -2.11 5.41
C ASN A 47 -11.25 -2.46 4.93
N TYR A 48 -11.34 -3.09 3.77
CA TYR A 48 -12.60 -3.55 3.21
C TYR A 48 -12.48 -5.02 2.85
N GLY A 49 -13.00 -5.89 3.71
CA GLY A 49 -13.10 -7.30 3.44
C GLY A 49 -11.93 -8.19 3.83
N LEU A 50 -10.82 -7.62 4.29
CA LEU A 50 -9.66 -8.42 4.66
C LEU A 50 -9.73 -8.85 6.12
N SER A 51 -9.25 -10.07 6.41
CA SER A 51 -9.22 -10.60 7.75
C SER A 51 -8.10 -9.94 8.57
N LYS A 52 -8.19 -10.10 9.89
CA LYS A 52 -7.16 -9.60 10.79
C LYS A 52 -5.79 -10.20 10.45
N LYS A 53 -5.76 -11.48 10.11
CA LYS A 53 -4.53 -12.17 9.73
C LYS A 53 -3.93 -11.56 8.46
N GLN A 54 -4.77 -11.28 7.47
CA GLN A 54 -4.33 -10.65 6.23
C GLN A 54 -3.78 -9.25 6.48
N ILE A 55 -4.44 -8.47 7.31
CA ILE A 55 -3.98 -7.12 7.65
C ILE A 55 -2.64 -7.18 8.36
N THR A 56 -2.46 -8.10 9.30
CA THR A 56 -1.19 -8.27 10.00
C THR A 56 -0.08 -8.59 9.02
N GLU A 57 -0.34 -9.49 8.08
CA GLU A 57 0.62 -9.84 7.05
C GLU A 57 0.97 -8.64 6.16
N LEU A 58 -0.05 -7.88 5.74
CA LEU A 58 0.15 -6.72 4.90
C LEU A 58 0.99 -5.64 5.57
N LEU A 59 0.72 -5.37 6.84
CA LEU A 59 1.49 -4.37 7.56
C LEU A 59 2.96 -4.78 7.66
N LYS A 60 3.22 -6.06 7.83
CA LYS A 60 4.58 -6.59 7.86
C LYS A 60 5.27 -6.44 6.51
N ILE A 61 4.58 -6.77 5.43
CA ILE A 61 5.12 -6.65 4.08
C ILE A 61 5.46 -5.19 3.77
N VAL A 62 4.55 -4.28 4.10
CA VAL A 62 4.76 -2.85 3.86
C VAL A 62 5.94 -2.34 4.68
N GLU A 63 6.07 -2.78 5.92
CA GLU A 63 7.20 -2.39 6.76
C GLU A 63 8.52 -2.86 6.15
N GLU A 64 8.58 -4.08 5.66
CA GLU A 64 9.77 -4.64 5.05
C GLU A 64 10.13 -3.97 3.72
N ARG A 65 9.13 -3.49 3.00
CA ARG A 65 9.29 -2.85 1.69
C ARG A 65 9.11 -1.35 1.72
N LYS A 66 9.17 -0.77 2.89
CA LYS A 66 8.89 0.66 3.09
C LYS A 66 9.75 1.55 2.19
N ASP A 67 11.04 1.24 2.08
CA ASP A 67 11.95 2.06 1.27
C ASP A 67 11.61 1.99 -0.21
N ASP A 68 11.27 0.80 -0.71
CA ASP A 68 10.88 0.62 -2.11
C ASP A 68 9.60 1.39 -2.41
N ILE A 69 8.63 1.33 -1.50
CA ILE A 69 7.35 2.01 -1.68
C ILE A 69 7.55 3.51 -1.62
N THR A 70 8.36 3.99 -0.70
CA THR A 70 8.66 5.42 -0.56
C THR A 70 9.32 5.95 -1.82
N LYS A 71 10.27 5.20 -2.37
CA LYS A 71 10.95 5.59 -3.59
C LYS A 71 9.98 5.66 -4.76
N ALA A 72 9.12 4.65 -4.88
CA ALA A 72 8.10 4.62 -5.93
C ALA A 72 7.13 5.77 -5.80
N TRP A 73 6.78 6.15 -4.57
CA TRP A 73 5.91 7.29 -4.29
C TRP A 73 6.55 8.59 -4.79
N GLN A 74 7.83 8.77 -4.50
CA GLN A 74 8.55 9.97 -4.93
C GLN A 74 8.60 10.06 -6.44
N GLU A 75 8.85 8.96 -7.12
CA GLU A 75 8.86 8.91 -8.58
C GLU A 75 7.47 9.20 -9.15
N HIS A 76 6.44 8.65 -8.53
CA HIS A 76 5.05 8.83 -8.96
C HIS A 76 4.61 10.29 -8.86
N LEU A 77 4.98 10.97 -7.76
CA LEU A 77 4.63 12.37 -7.57
C LEU A 77 5.54 13.33 -8.31
N GLY A 78 6.79 12.95 -8.52
CA GLY A 78 7.77 13.81 -9.15
C GLY A 78 7.71 13.84 -10.65
N SER A 79 6.95 12.98 -11.26
CA SER A 79 6.87 12.88 -12.73
C SER A 79 5.73 13.68 -13.31
#